data_257787859dfd2bbd73ba45a3d861ab04
#
_entry.id   257787859dfd2bbd73ba45a3d861ab04
#
_cell.length_a   1.000
_cell.length_b   1.000
_cell.length_c   1.000
_cell.angle_alpha   90.00
_cell.angle_beta   90.00
_cell.angle_gamma   90.00
#
_symmetry.space_group_name_H-M   'P 1'
#
loop_
_entity.id
_entity.type
_entity.pdbx_description
1 polymer ?
#
loop_
_entity_poly.entity_id
_entity_poly.type
_entity_poly.pdbx_seq_one_letter_code
_entity_poly.pdbx_strand_id
1 'polypeptide(L)'
;VRNEIFGPVAIVNTFKTEEEALAKANDSEYGLFAGVFTQDINKAMRIVNGTESGMVGVNCMSFATINAPFGGVKQSGVGRENGIDGLRGFTESKTVYINLNY
;
A
#
# COMPACT_ATOMS: atom_id res chain seq x y z
N VAL A 1 -13.11 14.94 -2.13
CA VAL A 1 -13.97 14.49 -1.02
C VAL A 1 -13.05 13.85 0.02
N ARG A 2 -13.01 14.39 1.22
CA ARG A 2 -12.10 13.90 2.28
C ARG A 2 -12.75 12.85 3.17
N ASN A 3 -14.07 12.81 3.22
CA ASN A 3 -14.80 11.84 4.01
C ASN A 3 -15.24 10.67 3.14
N GLU A 4 -15.03 9.46 3.61
CA GLU A 4 -15.53 8.26 2.96
C GLU A 4 -17.05 8.24 3.00
N ILE A 5 -17.70 8.06 1.84
CA ILE A 5 -19.17 8.18 1.73
C ILE A 5 -19.88 6.90 2.17
N PHE A 6 -19.23 5.74 2.05
CA PHE A 6 -19.79 4.43 2.37
C PHE A 6 -21.15 4.17 1.69
N GLY A 7 -21.20 4.36 0.36
CA GLY A 7 -22.42 4.18 -0.43
C GLY A 7 -22.10 3.92 -1.91
N PRO A 8 -23.10 3.71 -2.76
CA PRO A 8 -22.93 3.43 -4.19
C PRO A 8 -22.56 4.71 -4.97
N VAL A 9 -21.45 5.37 -4.58
CA VAL A 9 -20.97 6.62 -5.15
C VAL A 9 -19.54 6.44 -5.64
N ALA A 10 -19.31 6.70 -6.93
CA ALA A 10 -17.98 6.78 -7.52
C ALA A 10 -17.59 8.24 -7.73
N ILE A 11 -16.40 8.61 -7.30
CA ILE A 11 -15.82 9.93 -7.49
C ILE A 11 -14.88 9.85 -8.67
N VAL A 12 -15.14 10.66 -9.70
CA VAL A 12 -14.33 10.72 -10.91
C VAL A 12 -13.67 12.09 -11.00
N ASN A 13 -12.35 12.09 -11.08
CA ASN A 13 -11.54 13.28 -11.28
C ASN A 13 -10.73 13.14 -12.57
N THR A 14 -10.47 14.26 -13.22
CA THR A 14 -9.56 14.33 -14.36
C THR A 14 -8.22 14.92 -13.95
N PHE A 15 -7.18 14.62 -14.71
CA PHE A 15 -5.85 15.18 -14.53
C PHE A 15 -5.19 15.44 -15.89
N LYS A 16 -4.23 16.34 -15.93
CA LYS A 16 -3.50 16.69 -17.16
C LYS A 16 -2.10 16.10 -17.19
N THR A 17 -1.47 15.90 -16.04
CA THR A 17 -0.12 15.35 -15.93
C THR A 17 -0.07 14.19 -14.93
N GLU A 18 0.99 13.43 -15.02
CA GLU A 18 1.28 12.31 -14.11
C GLU A 18 1.45 12.78 -12.65
N GLU A 19 2.13 13.91 -12.49
CA GLU A 19 2.38 14.55 -11.20
C GLU A 19 1.06 15.01 -10.55
N GLU A 20 0.16 15.59 -11.34
CA GLU A 20 -1.16 15.97 -10.86
C GLU A 20 -1.99 14.76 -10.43
N ALA A 21 -1.94 13.68 -11.21
CA ALA A 21 -2.62 12.43 -10.86
C ALA A 21 -2.11 11.86 -9.54
N LEU A 22 -0.79 11.82 -9.38
CA LEU A 22 -0.13 11.31 -8.18
C LEU A 22 -0.44 12.18 -6.95
N ALA A 23 -0.36 13.50 -7.10
CA ALA A 23 -0.70 14.42 -6.02
C ALA A 23 -2.15 14.26 -5.55
N LYS A 24 -3.10 14.11 -6.50
CA LYS A 24 -4.51 13.85 -6.17
C LYS A 24 -4.73 12.48 -5.53
N ALA A 25 -4.03 11.45 -5.98
CA ALA A 25 -4.11 10.10 -5.40
C ALA A 25 -3.61 10.08 -3.97
N ASN A 26 -2.54 10.81 -3.67
CA ASN A 26 -1.94 10.88 -2.34
C ASN A 26 -2.62 11.89 -1.39
N ASP A 27 -3.47 12.79 -1.89
CA ASP A 27 -4.26 13.74 -1.07
C ASP A 27 -5.42 13.01 -0.36
N SER A 28 -5.04 12.04 0.47
CA SER A 28 -5.93 11.23 1.28
C SER A 28 -5.25 10.86 2.59
N GLU A 29 -5.99 10.78 3.66
CA GLU A 29 -5.50 10.24 4.94
C GLU A 29 -5.39 8.71 4.93
N TYR A 30 -5.90 8.04 3.91
CA TYR A 30 -5.84 6.59 3.72
C TYR A 30 -4.78 6.17 2.71
N GLY A 31 -4.34 4.94 2.80
CA GLY A 31 -3.34 4.36 1.90
C GLY A 31 -3.34 2.83 1.96
N LEU A 32 -4.48 2.20 1.70
CA LEU A 32 -4.56 0.73 1.68
C LEU A 32 -4.16 0.18 0.32
N PHE A 33 -4.85 0.62 -0.72
CA PHE A 33 -4.67 0.10 -2.07
C PHE A 33 -4.81 1.22 -3.10
N ALA A 34 -3.96 1.19 -4.13
CA ALA A 34 -4.09 1.99 -5.33
C ALA A 34 -4.01 1.12 -6.58
N GLY A 35 -4.63 1.56 -7.66
CA GLY A 35 -4.58 0.90 -8.96
C GLY A 35 -4.09 1.83 -10.05
N VAL A 36 -3.23 1.34 -10.95
CA VAL A 36 -2.83 2.05 -12.17
C VAL A 36 -3.07 1.18 -13.38
N PHE A 37 -3.68 1.75 -14.40
CA PHE A 37 -3.98 1.06 -15.66
C PHE A 37 -3.25 1.76 -16.80
N THR A 38 -2.27 1.10 -17.38
CA THR A 38 -1.45 1.62 -18.48
C THR A 38 -0.72 0.48 -19.20
N GLN A 39 -0.41 0.68 -20.48
CA GLN A 39 0.44 -0.24 -21.25
C GLN A 39 1.94 0.14 -21.16
N ASP A 40 2.25 1.32 -20.61
CA ASP A 40 3.62 1.78 -20.41
C ASP A 40 4.13 1.37 -19.03
N ILE A 41 5.03 0.38 -19.00
CA ILE A 41 5.61 -0.13 -17.77
C ILE A 41 6.42 0.93 -17.01
N ASN A 42 7.10 1.83 -17.69
CA ASN A 42 7.86 2.89 -17.04
C ASN A 42 6.93 3.87 -16.32
N LYS A 43 5.80 4.21 -16.95
CA LYS A 43 4.75 5.00 -16.32
C LYS A 43 4.17 4.28 -15.11
N ALA A 44 3.83 3.00 -15.25
CA ALA A 44 3.34 2.20 -14.14
C ALA A 44 4.29 2.24 -12.95
N MET A 45 5.59 2.03 -13.18
CA MET A 45 6.60 2.02 -12.11
C MET A 45 6.80 3.39 -11.47
N ARG A 46 6.71 4.49 -12.20
CA ARG A 46 6.75 5.84 -11.60
C ARG A 46 5.56 6.06 -10.65
N ILE A 47 4.37 5.67 -11.08
CA ILE A 47 3.15 5.80 -10.26
C ILE A 47 3.24 4.87 -9.03
N VAL A 48 3.64 3.61 -9.21
CA VAL A 48 3.82 2.66 -8.11
C VAL A 48 4.77 3.22 -7.04
N ASN A 49 5.92 3.75 -7.45
CA ASN A 49 6.92 4.30 -6.52
C ASN A 49 6.48 5.61 -5.86
N GLY A 50 5.64 6.39 -6.51
CA GLY A 50 5.17 7.67 -5.98
C GLY A 50 3.87 7.58 -5.18
N THR A 51 3.15 6.46 -5.25
CA THR A 51 1.87 6.30 -4.56
C THR A 51 2.08 5.92 -3.09
N GLU A 52 1.43 6.64 -2.19
CA GLU A 52 1.47 6.41 -0.75
C GLU A 52 0.39 5.39 -0.33
N SER A 53 0.55 4.15 -0.80
CA SER A 53 -0.33 3.03 -0.47
C SER A 53 0.48 1.80 -0.11
N GLY A 54 -0.06 0.97 0.77
CA GLY A 54 0.59 -0.27 1.17
C GLY A 54 0.58 -1.34 0.08
N MET A 55 -0.38 -1.25 -0.84
CA MET A 55 -0.49 -2.15 -1.98
C MET A 55 -0.80 -1.35 -3.25
N VAL A 56 -0.25 -1.78 -4.39
CA VAL A 56 -0.54 -1.19 -5.69
C VAL A 56 -0.76 -2.28 -6.72
N GLY A 57 -1.86 -2.19 -7.45
CA GLY A 57 -2.15 -3.05 -8.59
C GLY A 57 -1.81 -2.36 -9.91
N VAL A 58 -1.14 -3.05 -10.81
CA VAL A 58 -0.88 -2.60 -12.18
C VAL A 58 -1.73 -3.42 -13.12
N ASN A 59 -2.66 -2.77 -13.82
CA ASN A 59 -3.64 -3.39 -14.72
C ASN A 59 -4.49 -4.50 -14.07
N CYS A 60 -4.58 -4.46 -12.73
CA CYS A 60 -5.39 -5.40 -11.96
C CYS A 60 -5.90 -4.71 -10.69
N MET A 61 -6.95 -5.25 -10.13
CA MET A 61 -7.32 -5.03 -8.75
C MET A 61 -6.56 -6.02 -7.87
N SER A 62 -6.69 -5.93 -6.57
CA SER A 62 -5.97 -6.81 -5.64
C SER A 62 -6.12 -8.29 -5.99
N PHE A 63 -4.99 -8.99 -6.09
CA PHE A 63 -4.96 -10.44 -5.98
C PHE A 63 -4.63 -10.77 -4.52
N ALA A 64 -5.62 -11.17 -3.75
CA ALA A 64 -5.40 -11.65 -2.41
C ALA A 64 -4.63 -12.98 -2.47
N THR A 65 -3.34 -12.94 -2.23
CA THR A 65 -2.50 -14.13 -2.10
C THR A 65 -1.97 -14.22 -0.68
N ILE A 66 -1.98 -15.42 -0.11
CA ILE A 66 -1.48 -15.65 1.25
C ILE A 66 0.02 -15.38 1.40
N ASN A 67 0.74 -15.31 0.27
CA ASN A 67 2.19 -15.11 0.23
C ASN A 67 2.60 -13.64 0.09
N ALA A 68 1.67 -12.75 -0.25
CA ALA A 68 1.93 -11.32 -0.38
C ALA A 68 1.45 -10.57 0.85
N PRO A 69 2.26 -9.67 1.41
CA PRO A 69 1.84 -8.85 2.53
C PRO A 69 0.61 -8.02 2.18
N PHE A 70 -0.37 -8.00 3.06
CA PHE A 70 -1.57 -7.20 2.97
C PHE A 70 -1.59 -6.15 4.07
N GLY A 71 -1.83 -4.90 3.73
CA GLY A 71 -1.98 -3.82 4.69
C GLY A 71 -1.70 -2.46 4.10
N GLY A 72 -2.06 -1.44 4.83
CA GLY A 72 -1.99 -0.05 4.41
C GLY A 72 -0.91 0.75 5.12
N VAL A 73 -0.87 2.02 4.74
CA VAL A 73 -0.12 3.09 5.41
C VAL A 73 -1.08 4.19 5.83
N LYS A 74 -0.60 5.25 6.48
CA LYS A 74 -1.42 6.36 6.98
C LYS A 74 -2.53 5.83 7.91
N GLN A 75 -3.75 6.34 7.80
CA GLN A 75 -4.89 5.91 8.61
C GLN A 75 -5.47 4.54 8.22
N SER A 76 -5.02 3.96 7.12
CA SER A 76 -5.42 2.60 6.74
C SER A 76 -4.81 1.50 7.60
N GLY A 77 -3.89 1.83 8.48
CA GLY A 77 -3.41 0.93 9.51
C GLY A 77 -1.91 0.81 9.64
N VAL A 78 -1.49 -0.03 10.58
CA VAL A 78 -0.09 -0.32 10.93
C VAL A 78 0.14 -1.82 10.79
N GLY A 79 1.32 -2.18 10.31
CA GLY A 79 1.70 -3.59 10.13
C GLY A 79 1.20 -4.20 8.83
N ARG A 80 1.40 -5.51 8.70
CA ARG A 80 0.99 -6.29 7.53
C ARG A 80 0.43 -7.63 7.98
N GLU A 81 -0.60 -8.08 7.25
CA GLU A 81 -1.08 -9.47 7.30
C GLU A 81 -0.48 -10.26 6.14
N ASN A 82 -0.62 -11.56 6.16
CA ASN A 82 -0.13 -12.48 5.14
C ASN A 82 1.40 -12.44 4.94
N GLY A 83 1.91 -13.38 4.17
CA GLY A 83 3.33 -13.51 3.91
C GLY A 83 4.17 -13.68 5.17
N ILE A 84 5.46 -13.50 5.03
CA ILE A 84 6.41 -13.58 6.15
C ILE A 84 6.24 -12.42 7.15
N ASP A 85 5.80 -11.27 6.67
CA ASP A 85 5.61 -10.09 7.52
C ASP A 85 4.40 -10.27 8.45
N GLY A 86 3.35 -10.92 7.98
CA GLY A 86 2.21 -11.31 8.82
C GLY A 86 2.63 -12.27 9.92
N LEU A 87 3.46 -13.27 9.58
CA LEU A 87 3.98 -14.23 10.57
C LEU A 87 4.84 -13.51 11.63
N ARG A 88 5.72 -12.59 11.22
CA ARG A 88 6.56 -11.81 12.12
C ARG A 88 5.75 -10.97 13.10
N GLY A 89 4.57 -10.49 12.70
CA GLY A 89 3.66 -9.73 13.56
C GLY A 89 3.16 -10.49 14.79
N PHE A 90 3.23 -11.82 14.79
CA PHE A 90 2.88 -12.69 15.93
C PHE A 90 4.08 -13.13 16.76
N THR A 91 5.27 -12.58 16.52
CA THR A 91 6.50 -12.95 17.20
C THR A 91 7.17 -11.75 17.83
N GLU A 92 8.02 -12.01 18.82
CA GLU A 92 8.85 -11.03 19.50
C GLU A 92 10.33 -11.32 19.27
N SER A 93 11.11 -10.29 19.04
CA SER A 93 12.56 -10.43 18.94
C SER A 93 13.18 -10.46 20.32
N LYS A 94 14.03 -11.46 20.60
CA LYS A 94 14.81 -11.56 21.83
C LYS A 94 16.30 -11.60 21.52
N THR A 95 17.06 -10.68 22.09
CA THR A 95 18.52 -10.71 22.03
C THR A 95 19.07 -11.41 23.26
N VAL A 96 20.02 -12.34 23.04
CA VAL A 96 20.68 -13.08 24.11
C VAL A 96 22.19 -12.89 23.99
N TYR A 97 22.82 -12.44 25.04
CA TYR A 97 24.27 -12.36 25.16
C TYR A 97 24.74 -13.47 26.10
N ILE A 98 25.67 -14.31 25.65
CA ILE A 98 26.21 -15.41 26.43
C ILE A 98 27.73 -15.21 26.53
N ASN A 99 28.24 -15.17 27.77
CA ASN A 99 29.66 -15.20 28.04
C ASN A 99 29.96 -16.50 28.82
N LEU A 100 30.70 -17.42 28.17
CA LEU A 100 31.09 -18.72 28.78
C LEU A 100 32.46 -18.69 29.45
N ASN A 101 33.16 -17.53 29.38
CA ASN A 101 34.48 -17.33 30.00
C ASN A 101 34.37 -16.58 31.35
N TYR A 102 33.44 -17.00 32.15
CA TYR A 102 33.23 -16.45 33.50
C TYR A 102 33.97 -17.27 34.56
#